data_9699865e69a7e61b25766fbde5cb37ba
#
_entry.id   9699865e69a7e61b25766fbde5cb37ba
#
_cell.length_a   1.000
_cell.length_b   1.000
_cell.length_c   1.000
_cell.angle_alpha   90.00
_cell.angle_beta   90.00
_cell.angle_gamma   90.00
#
_symmetry.space_group_name_H-M   'P 1'
#
loop_
_entity.id
_entity.type
_entity.pdbx_description
1 polymer ?
#
loop_
_entity_poly.entity_id
_entity_poly.type
_entity_poly.pdbx_seq_one_letter_code
_entity_poly.pdbx_strand_id
1 'polypeptide(L)'
;MKQVIRAVGAGMLALGILGTANIARADEKVILGVAIPTADHGFTGGIVWWANKAKADLEKAHPDLKVIVKTAAGAPEQANQLQDLVTVNKINALVIFPYESASLTQPVAQVKKKGVYVTVVDRGLTDTSAQDAYVAGDNTAFGKIPAEYLAKALDGKGDIVALRGIPTTLDNERWTAFTNVIKNYPNMKILDAKYANWNRDDAFKVMQDYLTRFKHIDAVWAADDDMAVGVLKAIEQAKRSDIKIVFGGAGSKGMVKNVMDGAPMIKADVSYSPKFIYDAIKLTAEARLKGDKLPPTTIIPSVLITKENAQQFYFPDSPF
;
A
#
# COMPACT_ATOMS: atom_id res chain seq x y z
N MET A 1 -0.10 -76.99 64.30
CA MET A 1 0.54 -77.51 63.04
C MET A 1 0.18 -76.63 61.90
N LYS A 2 1.14 -76.35 61.09
CA LYS A 2 1.13 -75.58 59.80
C LYS A 2 1.26 -74.06 59.93
N GLN A 3 2.49 -73.62 59.80
CA GLN A 3 2.96 -72.24 59.54
C GLN A 3 2.48 -71.79 58.22
N VAL A 4 2.09 -70.50 58.13
CA VAL A 4 1.88 -69.82 56.88
C VAL A 4 2.92 -68.68 56.77
N ILE A 5 3.81 -68.82 55.85
CA ILE A 5 4.85 -67.88 55.51
C ILE A 5 4.20 -66.71 54.68
N ARG A 6 4.34 -65.48 55.19
CA ARG A 6 4.01 -64.25 54.40
C ARG A 6 5.23 -63.79 53.65
N ALA A 7 5.14 -63.78 52.32
CA ALA A 7 6.08 -63.13 51.45
C ALA A 7 5.70 -61.65 51.29
N VAL A 8 6.67 -60.77 51.60
CA VAL A 8 6.55 -59.32 51.37
C VAL A 8 7.15 -59.05 49.98
N GLY A 9 6.27 -58.67 49.06
CA GLY A 9 6.69 -58.20 47.74
C GLY A 9 7.03 -56.71 47.77
N ALA A 10 8.28 -56.37 47.51
CA ALA A 10 8.74 -55.01 47.29
C ALA A 10 8.31 -54.49 45.89
N GLY A 11 7.35 -53.58 45.85
CA GLY A 11 7.00 -52.91 44.64
C GLY A 11 7.97 -51.74 44.33
N MET A 12 8.78 -51.86 43.30
CA MET A 12 9.54 -50.74 42.71
C MET A 12 8.60 -49.82 41.96
N LEU A 13 8.39 -48.61 42.47
CA LEU A 13 7.81 -47.48 41.68
C LEU A 13 8.89 -46.98 40.72
N ALA A 14 8.74 -47.27 39.42
CA ALA A 14 9.49 -46.61 38.39
C ALA A 14 8.83 -45.22 38.13
N LEU A 15 9.44 -44.15 38.63
CA LEU A 15 9.12 -42.76 38.21
C LEU A 15 9.59 -42.60 36.74
N GLY A 16 8.62 -42.65 35.82
CA GLY A 16 8.84 -42.24 34.45
C GLY A 16 9.00 -40.70 34.39
N ILE A 17 10.21 -40.23 34.22
CA ILE A 17 10.50 -38.84 33.87
C ILE A 17 10.03 -38.67 32.44
N LEU A 18 8.85 -38.12 32.23
CA LEU A 18 8.38 -37.55 30.99
C LEU A 18 9.23 -36.30 30.72
N GLY A 19 10.39 -36.49 30.09
CA GLY A 19 11.13 -35.41 29.53
C GLY A 19 10.30 -34.78 28.42
N THR A 20 9.76 -33.57 28.66
CA THR A 20 9.25 -32.73 27.61
C THR A 20 10.42 -32.41 26.70
N ALA A 21 10.55 -33.17 25.62
CA ALA A 21 11.43 -32.78 24.51
C ALA A 21 10.91 -31.45 23.98
N ASN A 22 11.53 -30.36 24.43
CA ASN A 22 11.52 -29.12 23.66
C ASN A 22 12.16 -29.48 22.33
N ILE A 23 11.34 -29.80 21.34
CA ILE A 23 11.77 -29.86 19.95
C ILE A 23 12.16 -28.39 19.65
N ALA A 24 13.45 -28.10 19.79
CA ALA A 24 14.04 -26.89 19.23
C ALA A 24 13.63 -26.90 17.76
N ARG A 25 12.65 -26.07 17.39
CA ARG A 25 12.32 -25.81 16.00
C ARG A 25 13.59 -25.23 15.42
N ALA A 26 14.28 -25.99 14.58
CA ALA A 26 15.40 -25.47 13.82
C ALA A 26 14.92 -24.19 13.19
N ASP A 27 15.62 -23.09 13.43
CA ASP A 27 15.30 -21.78 12.83
C ASP A 27 15.32 -21.97 11.32
N GLU A 28 14.14 -22.16 10.74
CA GLU A 28 14.00 -22.36 9.30
C GLU A 28 14.28 -21.02 8.66
N LYS A 29 15.38 -20.94 7.91
CA LYS A 29 15.80 -19.73 7.21
C LYS A 29 14.64 -19.17 6.39
N VAL A 30 14.26 -17.93 6.65
CA VAL A 30 13.21 -17.25 5.89
C VAL A 30 13.79 -16.72 4.59
N ILE A 31 13.29 -17.23 3.47
CA ILE A 31 13.61 -16.72 2.13
C ILE A 31 12.36 -16.02 1.60
N LEU A 32 12.35 -14.68 1.69
CA LEU A 32 11.23 -13.84 1.34
C LEU A 32 11.39 -13.31 -0.09
N GLY A 33 10.51 -13.72 -0.98
CA GLY A 33 10.37 -13.10 -2.31
C GLY A 33 9.55 -11.82 -2.22
N VAL A 34 9.95 -10.78 -2.94
CA VAL A 34 9.21 -9.54 -3.10
C VAL A 34 9.03 -9.31 -4.60
N ALA A 35 7.78 -9.34 -5.08
CA ALA A 35 7.43 -9.17 -6.49
C ALA A 35 6.58 -7.90 -6.67
N ILE A 36 7.12 -6.88 -7.32
CA ILE A 36 6.52 -5.54 -7.43
C ILE A 36 6.59 -5.00 -8.86
N PRO A 37 5.77 -4.03 -9.26
CA PRO A 37 5.93 -3.31 -10.53
C PRO A 37 7.29 -2.60 -10.61
N THR A 38 7.78 -2.39 -11.83
CA THR A 38 8.95 -1.55 -12.08
C THR A 38 8.63 -0.07 -11.81
N ALA A 39 9.68 0.75 -11.69
CA ALA A 39 9.56 2.19 -11.48
C ALA A 39 9.23 2.90 -12.81
N ASP A 40 7.96 3.06 -13.12
CA ASP A 40 7.44 3.72 -14.32
C ASP A 40 6.82 5.12 -14.06
N HIS A 41 6.53 5.42 -12.79
CA HIS A 41 6.09 6.75 -12.33
C HIS A 41 6.54 6.97 -10.87
N GLY A 42 6.31 8.17 -10.31
CA GLY A 42 6.83 8.56 -9.01
C GLY A 42 6.48 7.60 -7.88
N PHE A 43 5.21 7.20 -7.78
CA PHE A 43 4.76 6.28 -6.72
C PHE A 43 5.43 4.90 -6.81
N THR A 44 5.48 4.28 -8.00
CA THR A 44 6.16 2.98 -8.19
C THR A 44 7.67 3.10 -8.00
N GLY A 45 8.28 4.24 -8.34
CA GLY A 45 9.66 4.56 -7.96
C GLY A 45 9.88 4.52 -6.45
N GLY A 46 8.96 5.10 -5.70
CA GLY A 46 8.92 5.01 -4.24
C GLY A 46 8.77 3.58 -3.74
N ILE A 47 7.89 2.77 -4.32
CA ILE A 47 7.70 1.35 -3.98
C ILE A 47 9.02 0.58 -4.14
N VAL A 48 9.70 0.73 -5.27
CA VAL A 48 10.99 0.04 -5.53
C VAL A 48 12.06 0.47 -4.53
N TRP A 49 12.15 1.76 -4.24
CA TRP A 49 13.10 2.29 -3.27
C TRP A 49 12.85 1.74 -1.86
N TRP A 50 11.61 1.80 -1.38
CA TRP A 50 11.25 1.31 -0.06
C TRP A 50 11.37 -0.22 0.08
N ALA A 51 11.11 -0.98 -0.98
CA ALA A 51 11.33 -2.43 -0.98
C ALA A 51 12.83 -2.78 -0.84
N ASN A 52 13.72 -2.07 -1.56
CA ASN A 52 15.17 -2.27 -1.43
C ASN A 52 15.70 -1.79 -0.08
N LYS A 53 15.14 -0.72 0.47
CA LYS A 53 15.46 -0.27 1.83
C LYS A 53 15.04 -1.32 2.88
N ALA A 54 13.84 -1.88 2.77
CA ALA A 54 13.39 -2.95 3.64
C ALA A 54 14.31 -4.17 3.57
N LYS A 55 14.72 -4.58 2.35
CA LYS A 55 15.71 -5.64 2.17
C LYS A 55 17.00 -5.34 2.94
N ALA A 56 17.59 -4.16 2.74
CA ALA A 56 18.87 -3.82 3.36
C ALA A 56 18.79 -3.76 4.91
N ASP A 57 17.73 -3.14 5.43
CA ASP A 57 17.53 -2.97 6.87
C ASP A 57 17.26 -4.32 7.56
N LEU A 58 16.39 -5.15 6.96
CA LEU A 58 15.95 -6.40 7.57
C LEU A 58 17.01 -7.52 7.47
N GLU A 59 17.72 -7.65 6.35
CA GLU A 59 18.84 -8.61 6.24
C GLU A 59 19.98 -8.26 7.20
N LYS A 60 20.19 -6.96 7.48
CA LYS A 60 21.16 -6.52 8.48
C LYS A 60 20.71 -6.86 9.91
N ALA A 61 19.41 -6.74 10.19
CA ALA A 61 18.85 -7.01 11.51
C ALA A 61 18.67 -8.51 11.81
N HIS A 62 18.46 -9.33 10.77
CA HIS A 62 18.11 -10.75 10.89
C HIS A 62 18.98 -11.60 9.95
N PRO A 63 20.10 -12.18 10.45
CA PRO A 63 21.00 -13.01 9.62
C PRO A 63 20.34 -14.23 8.98
N ASP A 64 19.25 -14.73 9.54
CA ASP A 64 18.48 -15.88 9.04
C ASP A 64 17.41 -15.49 8.00
N LEU A 65 17.33 -14.23 7.65
CA LEU A 65 16.44 -13.69 6.61
C LEU A 65 17.24 -13.44 5.33
N LYS A 66 16.67 -13.88 4.19
CA LYS A 66 17.08 -13.45 2.86
C LYS A 66 15.90 -12.84 2.13
N VAL A 67 16.07 -11.64 1.60
CA VAL A 67 15.03 -10.94 0.81
C VAL A 67 15.45 -10.84 -0.65
N ILE A 68 14.57 -11.25 -1.56
CA ILE A 68 14.82 -11.24 -3.00
C ILE A 68 13.76 -10.34 -3.66
N VAL A 69 14.18 -9.16 -4.10
CA VAL A 69 13.30 -8.20 -4.77
C VAL A 69 13.36 -8.42 -6.28
N LYS A 70 12.19 -8.52 -6.92
CA LYS A 70 12.00 -8.61 -8.37
C LYS A 70 11.02 -7.53 -8.80
N THR A 71 11.34 -6.84 -9.89
CA THR A 71 10.48 -5.81 -10.50
C THR A 71 10.05 -6.27 -11.88
N ALA A 72 8.80 -6.00 -12.27
CA ALA A 72 8.22 -6.40 -13.55
C ALA A 72 7.56 -5.21 -14.27
N ALA A 73 7.74 -5.13 -15.57
CA ALA A 73 7.12 -4.12 -16.43
C ALA A 73 5.70 -4.52 -16.91
N GLY A 74 5.20 -5.68 -16.47
CA GLY A 74 3.87 -6.17 -16.84
C GLY A 74 3.51 -7.46 -16.11
N ALA A 75 2.22 -7.83 -16.16
CA ALA A 75 1.71 -9.01 -15.50
C ALA A 75 2.31 -10.33 -16.00
N PRO A 76 2.58 -10.54 -17.32
CA PRO A 76 3.24 -11.76 -17.80
C PRO A 76 4.65 -11.94 -17.25
N GLU A 77 5.44 -10.87 -17.20
CA GLU A 77 6.78 -10.89 -16.60
C GLU A 77 6.70 -11.19 -15.11
N GLN A 78 5.79 -10.54 -14.39
CA GLN A 78 5.63 -10.78 -12.95
C GLN A 78 5.22 -12.25 -12.68
N ALA A 79 4.34 -12.84 -13.49
CA ALA A 79 3.95 -14.24 -13.37
C ALA A 79 5.15 -15.20 -13.56
N ASN A 80 6.01 -14.93 -14.55
CA ASN A 80 7.24 -15.72 -14.75
C ASN A 80 8.20 -15.58 -13.57
N GLN A 81 8.36 -14.38 -13.04
CA GLN A 81 9.21 -14.13 -11.86
C GLN A 81 8.70 -14.86 -10.62
N LEU A 82 7.37 -15.01 -10.44
CA LEU A 82 6.80 -15.81 -9.35
C LEU A 82 7.22 -17.28 -9.45
N GLN A 83 7.27 -17.85 -10.65
CA GLN A 83 7.76 -19.22 -10.86
C GLN A 83 9.24 -19.34 -10.50
N ASP A 84 10.09 -18.39 -10.93
CA ASP A 84 11.51 -18.36 -10.60
C ASP A 84 11.77 -18.22 -9.10
N LEU A 85 11.02 -17.35 -8.43
CA LEU A 85 11.10 -17.18 -6.98
C LEU A 85 10.86 -18.51 -6.25
N VAL A 86 9.88 -19.29 -6.68
CA VAL A 86 9.59 -20.60 -6.08
C VAL A 86 10.58 -21.69 -6.51
N THR A 87 10.88 -21.80 -7.80
CA THR A 87 11.60 -22.95 -8.35
C THR A 87 13.13 -22.81 -8.23
N VAL A 88 13.64 -21.61 -8.44
CA VAL A 88 15.07 -21.29 -8.41
C VAL A 88 15.49 -20.76 -7.04
N ASN A 89 14.78 -19.74 -6.56
CA ASN A 89 15.15 -19.07 -5.33
C ASN A 89 14.66 -19.78 -4.05
N LYS A 90 13.71 -20.74 -4.18
CA LYS A 90 13.19 -21.56 -3.08
C LYS A 90 12.60 -20.71 -1.95
N ILE A 91 11.86 -19.68 -2.29
CA ILE A 91 11.19 -18.83 -1.29
C ILE A 91 10.18 -19.64 -0.46
N ASN A 92 10.03 -19.30 0.82
CA ASN A 92 9.00 -19.83 1.71
C ASN A 92 8.00 -18.76 2.18
N ALA A 93 8.24 -17.49 1.81
CA ALA A 93 7.30 -16.39 1.95
C ALA A 93 7.35 -15.47 0.73
N LEU A 94 6.22 -14.86 0.39
CA LEU A 94 6.07 -13.92 -0.72
C LEU A 94 5.35 -12.66 -0.24
N VAL A 95 5.88 -11.50 -0.59
CA VAL A 95 5.17 -10.22 -0.61
C VAL A 95 4.99 -9.81 -2.06
N ILE A 96 3.75 -9.64 -2.48
CA ILE A 96 3.43 -9.25 -3.86
C ILE A 96 2.57 -8.00 -3.92
N PHE A 97 3.01 -7.01 -4.69
CA PHE A 97 2.18 -5.93 -5.20
C PHE A 97 1.81 -6.29 -6.65
N PRO A 98 0.60 -6.83 -6.90
CA PRO A 98 0.24 -7.31 -8.23
C PRO A 98 0.25 -6.18 -9.26
N TYR A 99 0.84 -6.44 -10.43
CA TYR A 99 0.75 -5.51 -11.56
C TYR A 99 -0.71 -5.31 -11.97
N GLU A 100 -1.47 -6.42 -12.06
CA GLU A 100 -2.91 -6.47 -12.29
C GLU A 100 -3.56 -7.57 -11.44
N SER A 101 -4.75 -7.29 -10.92
CA SER A 101 -5.46 -8.22 -10.03
C SER A 101 -5.86 -9.54 -10.71
N ALA A 102 -6.53 -9.47 -11.86
CA ALA A 102 -7.13 -10.64 -12.50
C ALA A 102 -6.06 -11.60 -13.05
N SER A 103 -5.10 -11.08 -13.82
CA SER A 103 -4.07 -11.88 -14.49
C SER A 103 -3.08 -12.54 -13.53
N LEU A 104 -2.90 -11.98 -12.33
CA LEU A 104 -1.98 -12.50 -11.31
C LEU A 104 -2.64 -13.38 -10.26
N THR A 105 -3.96 -13.43 -10.18
CA THR A 105 -4.66 -14.28 -9.19
C THR A 105 -4.26 -15.75 -9.30
N GLN A 106 -4.28 -16.34 -10.50
CA GLN A 106 -3.90 -17.75 -10.69
C GLN A 106 -2.40 -18.00 -10.46
N PRO A 107 -1.45 -17.20 -11.00
CA PRO A 107 -0.04 -17.35 -10.66
C PRO A 107 0.24 -17.32 -9.16
N VAL A 108 -0.38 -16.41 -8.41
CA VAL A 108 -0.22 -16.32 -6.95
C VAL A 108 -0.82 -17.54 -6.24
N ALA A 109 -1.98 -18.01 -6.67
CA ALA A 109 -2.58 -19.25 -6.15
C ALA A 109 -1.67 -20.46 -6.33
N GLN A 110 -0.92 -20.55 -7.44
CA GLN A 110 0.06 -21.61 -7.66
C GLN A 110 1.26 -21.49 -6.69
N VAL A 111 1.73 -20.29 -6.40
CA VAL A 111 2.78 -20.06 -5.38
C VAL A 111 2.30 -20.55 -4.00
N LYS A 112 1.08 -20.17 -3.59
CA LYS A 112 0.49 -20.62 -2.32
C LYS A 112 0.34 -22.14 -2.24
N LYS A 113 -0.09 -22.79 -3.32
CA LYS A 113 -0.20 -24.27 -3.40
C LYS A 113 1.15 -24.99 -3.20
N LYS A 114 2.27 -24.32 -3.39
CA LYS A 114 3.62 -24.86 -3.10
C LYS A 114 4.05 -24.69 -1.63
N GLY A 115 3.13 -24.21 -0.78
CA GLY A 115 3.39 -24.02 0.65
C GLY A 115 4.05 -22.68 1.01
N VAL A 116 4.17 -21.77 0.04
CA VAL A 116 4.71 -20.42 0.29
C VAL A 116 3.65 -19.57 0.98
N TYR A 117 4.02 -18.89 2.07
CA TYR A 117 3.16 -17.91 2.74
C TYR A 117 3.02 -16.66 1.88
N VAL A 118 1.80 -16.20 1.60
CA VAL A 118 1.54 -15.12 0.64
C VAL A 118 0.91 -13.91 1.31
N THR A 119 1.62 -12.79 1.27
CA THR A 119 1.10 -11.45 1.61
C THR A 119 0.89 -10.65 0.33
N VAL A 120 -0.36 -10.28 0.06
CA VAL A 120 -0.72 -9.40 -1.07
C VAL A 120 -0.78 -7.96 -0.58
N VAL A 121 -0.28 -7.03 -1.39
CA VAL A 121 -0.15 -5.61 -1.02
C VAL A 121 -0.87 -4.74 -2.02
N ASP A 122 -1.63 -3.76 -1.53
CA ASP A 122 -2.30 -2.68 -2.27
C ASP A 122 -3.36 -3.18 -3.27
N ARG A 123 -2.96 -3.61 -4.46
CA ARG A 123 -3.88 -4.17 -5.44
C ARG A 123 -4.26 -5.59 -5.05
N GLY A 124 -5.51 -5.76 -4.62
CA GLY A 124 -6.03 -7.07 -4.25
C GLY A 124 -6.10 -8.05 -5.42
N LEU A 125 -6.24 -9.32 -5.10
CA LEU A 125 -6.54 -10.38 -6.08
C LEU A 125 -8.06 -10.51 -6.27
N THR A 126 -8.48 -11.10 -7.39
CA THR A 126 -9.91 -11.38 -7.65
C THR A 126 -10.44 -12.57 -6.84
N ASP A 127 -9.54 -13.43 -6.36
CA ASP A 127 -9.82 -14.51 -5.43
C ASP A 127 -8.89 -14.39 -4.21
N THR A 128 -9.43 -14.00 -3.08
CA THR A 128 -8.70 -13.80 -1.83
C THR A 128 -8.22 -15.10 -1.19
N SER A 129 -8.72 -16.27 -1.62
CA SER A 129 -8.20 -17.56 -1.16
C SER A 129 -6.76 -17.82 -1.61
N ALA A 130 -6.27 -17.10 -2.61
CA ALA A 130 -4.90 -17.16 -3.10
C ALA A 130 -3.87 -16.48 -2.19
N GLN A 131 -4.30 -15.80 -1.13
CA GLN A 131 -3.42 -15.12 -0.17
C GLN A 131 -3.60 -15.62 1.27
N ASP A 132 -2.63 -15.36 2.13
CA ASP A 132 -2.71 -15.58 3.58
C ASP A 132 -2.94 -14.27 4.34
N ALA A 133 -2.43 -13.17 3.80
CA ALA A 133 -2.61 -11.83 4.34
C ALA A 133 -2.74 -10.79 3.23
N TYR A 134 -3.45 -9.70 3.55
CA TYR A 134 -3.60 -8.52 2.71
C TYR A 134 -3.17 -7.27 3.49
N VAL A 135 -2.31 -6.46 2.90
CA VAL A 135 -1.84 -5.19 3.49
C VAL A 135 -2.08 -4.08 2.49
N ALA A 136 -2.89 -3.09 2.85
CA ALA A 136 -3.22 -1.97 1.96
C ALA A 136 -3.39 -0.65 2.72
N GLY A 137 -3.37 0.46 2.01
CA GLY A 137 -3.82 1.74 2.53
C GLY A 137 -5.35 1.84 2.59
N ASP A 138 -5.85 2.79 3.37
CA ASP A 138 -7.28 3.07 3.49
C ASP A 138 -7.76 3.93 2.32
N ASN A 139 -8.23 3.30 1.25
CA ASN A 139 -8.75 3.97 0.06
C ASN A 139 -10.05 4.74 0.32
N THR A 140 -10.86 4.26 1.26
CA THR A 140 -12.08 4.98 1.67
C THR A 140 -11.73 6.29 2.36
N ALA A 141 -10.81 6.26 3.33
CA ALA A 141 -10.31 7.49 3.96
C ALA A 141 -9.58 8.40 2.96
N PHE A 142 -8.81 7.82 2.02
CA PHE A 142 -8.13 8.59 0.98
C PHE A 142 -9.09 9.43 0.11
N GLY A 143 -10.26 8.90 -0.22
CA GLY A 143 -11.28 9.66 -0.95
C GLY A 143 -12.10 10.61 -0.07
N LYS A 144 -12.39 10.20 1.16
CA LYS A 144 -13.20 10.96 2.12
C LYS A 144 -12.49 12.24 2.59
N ILE A 145 -11.22 12.15 2.96
CA ILE A 145 -10.43 13.25 3.54
C ILE A 145 -10.36 14.47 2.62
N PRO A 146 -9.99 14.38 1.32
CA PRO A 146 -9.97 15.52 0.43
C PRO A 146 -11.38 16.15 0.26
N ALA A 147 -12.43 15.34 0.19
CA ALA A 147 -13.79 15.84 0.06
C ALA A 147 -14.23 16.66 1.30
N GLU A 148 -13.96 16.15 2.51
CA GLU A 148 -14.23 16.86 3.76
C GLU A 148 -13.41 18.14 3.88
N TYR A 149 -12.13 18.07 3.48
CA TYR A 149 -11.25 19.24 3.47
C TYR A 149 -11.77 20.32 2.52
N LEU A 150 -12.09 19.96 1.28
CA LEU A 150 -12.59 20.89 0.28
C LEU A 150 -13.94 21.49 0.70
N ALA A 151 -14.83 20.67 1.25
CA ALA A 151 -16.12 21.15 1.74
C ALA A 151 -15.95 22.19 2.85
N LYS A 152 -15.06 21.95 3.78
CA LYS A 152 -14.74 22.91 4.86
C LYS A 152 -14.04 24.17 4.32
N ALA A 153 -13.05 24.01 3.45
CA ALA A 153 -12.23 25.12 2.95
C ALA A 153 -13.00 26.06 1.99
N LEU A 154 -14.04 25.54 1.34
CA LEU A 154 -14.93 26.28 0.43
C LEU A 154 -16.27 26.66 1.10
N ASP A 155 -16.41 26.49 2.39
CA ASP A 155 -17.64 26.79 3.16
C ASP A 155 -18.89 26.11 2.55
N GLY A 156 -18.72 24.85 2.10
CA GLY A 156 -19.81 24.04 1.54
C GLY A 156 -20.33 24.50 0.18
N LYS A 157 -19.61 25.35 -0.55
CA LYS A 157 -20.04 25.93 -1.83
C LYS A 157 -18.87 26.05 -2.80
N GLY A 158 -19.04 25.58 -4.05
CA GLY A 158 -18.03 25.79 -5.10
C GLY A 158 -18.11 24.78 -6.21
N ASP A 159 -17.43 25.08 -7.30
CA ASP A 159 -17.31 24.27 -8.49
C ASP A 159 -15.98 23.50 -8.47
N ILE A 160 -16.05 22.17 -8.52
CA ILE A 160 -14.91 21.26 -8.42
C ILE A 160 -14.76 20.48 -9.71
N VAL A 161 -13.53 20.27 -10.14
CA VAL A 161 -13.18 19.24 -11.14
C VAL A 161 -12.33 18.15 -10.48
N ALA A 162 -12.45 16.90 -10.96
CA ALA A 162 -11.71 15.79 -10.44
C ALA A 162 -10.90 15.08 -11.53
N LEU A 163 -9.66 14.70 -11.19
CA LEU A 163 -8.82 13.84 -12.01
C LEU A 163 -8.64 12.51 -11.29
N ARG A 164 -9.10 11.43 -11.93
CA ARG A 164 -9.07 10.08 -11.39
C ARG A 164 -7.84 9.33 -11.89
N GLY A 165 -7.49 8.23 -11.22
CA GLY A 165 -6.37 7.39 -11.61
C GLY A 165 -6.64 6.50 -12.82
N ILE A 166 -6.35 5.20 -12.68
CA ILE A 166 -6.70 4.15 -13.65
C ILE A 166 -8.02 3.50 -13.20
N PRO A 167 -8.91 3.07 -14.11
CA PRO A 167 -10.19 2.46 -13.76
C PRO A 167 -10.00 1.09 -13.07
N THR A 168 -9.83 1.09 -11.76
CA THR A 168 -9.62 -0.06 -10.87
C THR A 168 -10.59 -0.02 -9.70
N THR A 169 -10.69 -1.11 -8.95
CA THR A 169 -11.47 -1.15 -7.70
C THR A 169 -11.01 -0.08 -6.71
N LEU A 170 -9.71 0.08 -6.56
CA LEU A 170 -9.06 1.07 -5.70
C LEU A 170 -9.49 2.51 -6.04
N ASP A 171 -9.43 2.88 -7.33
CA ASP A 171 -9.87 4.20 -7.78
C ASP A 171 -11.38 4.40 -7.57
N ASN A 172 -12.19 3.36 -7.80
CA ASN A 172 -13.63 3.41 -7.56
C ASN A 172 -13.98 3.58 -6.08
N GLU A 173 -13.23 2.95 -5.17
CA GLU A 173 -13.40 3.14 -3.72
C GLU A 173 -13.13 4.58 -3.32
N ARG A 174 -12.01 5.16 -3.77
CA ARG A 174 -11.66 6.58 -3.55
C ARG A 174 -12.73 7.51 -4.09
N TRP A 175 -13.14 7.32 -5.35
CA TRP A 175 -14.16 8.12 -6.01
C TRP A 175 -15.52 8.05 -5.31
N THR A 176 -15.96 6.85 -4.93
CA THR A 176 -17.20 6.64 -4.20
C THR A 176 -17.19 7.37 -2.85
N ALA A 177 -16.09 7.25 -2.10
CA ALA A 177 -15.93 7.92 -0.83
C ALA A 177 -15.95 9.44 -0.98
N PHE A 178 -15.24 9.99 -1.96
CA PHE A 178 -15.22 11.41 -2.28
C PHE A 178 -16.63 11.93 -2.62
N THR A 179 -17.31 11.31 -3.56
CA THR A 179 -18.64 11.74 -4.02
C THR A 179 -19.70 11.60 -2.95
N ASN A 180 -19.62 10.59 -2.09
CA ASN A 180 -20.55 10.42 -0.98
C ASN A 180 -20.47 11.57 0.04
N VAL A 181 -19.30 12.14 0.26
CA VAL A 181 -19.16 13.35 1.08
C VAL A 181 -19.73 14.57 0.37
N ILE A 182 -19.33 14.82 -0.89
CA ILE A 182 -19.76 16.01 -1.65
C ILE A 182 -21.28 16.08 -1.80
N LYS A 183 -21.97 14.93 -1.93
CA LYS A 183 -23.46 14.88 -1.99
C LYS A 183 -24.15 15.52 -0.79
N ASN A 184 -23.49 15.64 0.35
CA ASN A 184 -24.07 16.30 1.54
C ASN A 184 -24.01 17.83 1.47
N TYR A 185 -23.38 18.39 0.44
CA TYR A 185 -23.19 19.82 0.23
C TYR A 185 -23.87 20.25 -1.09
N PRO A 186 -25.15 20.62 -1.07
CA PRO A 186 -25.93 20.87 -2.30
C PRO A 186 -25.42 22.05 -3.14
N ASN A 187 -24.63 22.94 -2.55
CA ASN A 187 -23.99 24.04 -3.25
C ASN A 187 -22.58 23.75 -3.76
N MET A 188 -22.08 22.54 -3.56
CA MET A 188 -20.85 22.06 -4.19
C MET A 188 -21.18 21.24 -5.43
N LYS A 189 -20.53 21.53 -6.54
CA LYS A 189 -20.79 20.87 -7.82
C LYS A 189 -19.50 20.25 -8.35
N ILE A 190 -19.55 18.96 -8.69
CA ILE A 190 -18.51 18.33 -9.48
C ILE A 190 -18.86 18.58 -10.94
N LEU A 191 -18.12 19.48 -11.59
CA LEU A 191 -18.36 19.89 -12.98
C LEU A 191 -18.02 18.76 -13.96
N ASP A 192 -16.93 18.06 -13.70
CA ASP A 192 -16.47 16.89 -14.49
C ASP A 192 -15.49 16.05 -13.69
N ALA A 193 -15.34 14.78 -14.10
CA ALA A 193 -14.36 13.86 -13.55
C ALA A 193 -13.81 12.95 -14.67
N LYS A 194 -12.50 13.02 -14.93
CA LYS A 194 -11.84 12.24 -15.97
C LYS A 194 -10.69 11.42 -15.42
N TYR A 195 -10.42 10.29 -16.05
CA TYR A 195 -9.22 9.52 -15.80
C TYR A 195 -7.99 10.24 -16.35
N ALA A 196 -6.94 10.29 -15.57
CA ALA A 196 -5.62 10.84 -15.91
C ALA A 196 -4.49 9.90 -15.52
N ASN A 197 -4.81 8.60 -15.31
CA ASN A 197 -3.93 7.43 -15.25
C ASN A 197 -2.81 7.51 -14.19
N TRP A 198 -2.98 8.31 -13.13
CA TRP A 198 -1.93 8.65 -12.16
C TRP A 198 -0.67 9.19 -12.87
N ASN A 199 -0.85 9.83 -14.01
CA ASN A 199 0.22 10.33 -14.85
C ASN A 199 0.20 11.85 -14.95
N ARG A 200 1.36 12.45 -14.78
CA ARG A 200 1.55 13.91 -14.78
C ARG A 200 1.16 14.57 -16.09
N ASP A 201 1.57 13.98 -17.20
CA ASP A 201 1.33 14.57 -18.54
C ASP A 201 -0.14 14.39 -18.98
N ASP A 202 -0.76 13.27 -18.62
CA ASP A 202 -2.19 13.06 -18.87
C ASP A 202 -3.04 14.01 -18.02
N ALA A 203 -2.68 14.19 -16.73
CA ALA A 203 -3.33 15.16 -15.86
C ALA A 203 -3.20 16.60 -16.38
N PHE A 204 -2.02 16.97 -16.90
CA PHE A 204 -1.82 18.25 -17.55
C PHE A 204 -2.80 18.45 -18.72
N LYS A 205 -2.94 17.49 -19.63
CA LYS A 205 -3.86 17.54 -20.78
C LYS A 205 -5.32 17.62 -20.33
N VAL A 206 -5.73 16.79 -19.37
CA VAL A 206 -7.09 16.80 -18.80
C VAL A 206 -7.40 18.17 -18.19
N MET A 207 -6.46 18.73 -17.44
CA MET A 207 -6.65 20.05 -16.84
C MET A 207 -6.72 21.17 -17.87
N GLN A 208 -5.93 21.12 -18.95
CA GLN A 208 -6.05 22.08 -20.07
C GLN A 208 -7.45 22.05 -20.70
N ASP A 209 -8.05 20.85 -20.88
CA ASP A 209 -9.42 20.72 -21.36
C ASP A 209 -10.40 21.36 -20.38
N TYR A 210 -10.27 21.10 -19.08
CA TYR A 210 -11.13 21.71 -18.05
C TYR A 210 -11.02 23.24 -18.05
N LEU A 211 -9.81 23.79 -18.11
CA LEU A 211 -9.56 25.23 -18.13
C LEU A 211 -10.16 25.92 -19.37
N THR A 212 -10.29 25.20 -20.46
CA THR A 212 -10.93 25.69 -21.69
C THR A 212 -12.45 25.64 -21.60
N ARG A 213 -13.01 24.55 -21.04
CA ARG A 213 -14.46 24.30 -20.94
C ARG A 213 -15.15 25.09 -19.83
N PHE A 214 -14.48 25.26 -18.71
CA PHE A 214 -15.04 25.87 -17.52
C PHE A 214 -14.45 27.25 -17.26
N LYS A 215 -15.33 28.27 -17.30
CA LYS A 215 -14.93 29.67 -17.05
C LYS A 215 -14.54 29.90 -15.58
N HIS A 216 -15.05 29.08 -14.65
CA HIS A 216 -14.78 29.17 -13.24
C HIS A 216 -14.61 27.77 -12.64
N ILE A 217 -13.61 27.62 -11.79
CA ILE A 217 -13.31 26.41 -11.01
C ILE A 217 -12.79 26.88 -9.65
N ASP A 218 -13.39 26.46 -8.55
CA ASP A 218 -12.91 26.81 -7.20
C ASP A 218 -11.82 25.88 -6.71
N ALA A 219 -11.92 24.56 -7.01
CA ALA A 219 -10.95 23.59 -6.56
C ALA A 219 -10.78 22.42 -7.54
N VAL A 220 -9.63 21.77 -7.43
CA VAL A 220 -9.29 20.55 -8.16
C VAL A 220 -8.96 19.45 -7.16
N TRP A 221 -9.58 18.28 -7.28
CA TRP A 221 -9.10 17.06 -6.66
C TRP A 221 -8.35 16.20 -7.71
N ALA A 222 -7.06 16.08 -7.54
CA ALA A 222 -6.25 15.14 -8.28
C ALA A 222 -5.97 13.94 -7.36
N ALA A 223 -6.46 12.74 -7.72
CA ALA A 223 -6.40 11.57 -6.84
C ALA A 223 -4.98 10.96 -6.76
N ASP A 224 -3.95 11.79 -6.93
CA ASP A 224 -2.53 11.46 -6.86
C ASP A 224 -1.67 12.73 -6.98
N ASP A 225 -0.50 12.76 -6.37
CA ASP A 225 0.41 13.91 -6.35
C ASP A 225 1.08 14.18 -7.69
N ASP A 226 1.44 13.15 -8.46
CA ASP A 226 1.99 13.35 -9.80
C ASP A 226 0.96 14.03 -10.70
N MET A 227 -0.32 13.65 -10.60
CA MET A 227 -1.40 14.35 -11.30
C MET A 227 -1.55 15.79 -10.81
N ALA A 228 -1.46 16.03 -9.49
CA ALA A 228 -1.54 17.39 -8.95
C ALA A 228 -0.43 18.31 -9.49
N VAL A 229 0.78 17.80 -9.69
CA VAL A 229 1.88 18.55 -10.33
C VAL A 229 1.52 18.92 -11.78
N GLY A 230 0.94 17.98 -12.54
CA GLY A 230 0.45 18.26 -13.91
C GLY A 230 -0.64 19.33 -13.93
N VAL A 231 -1.61 19.25 -12.98
CA VAL A 231 -2.67 20.23 -12.80
C VAL A 231 -2.11 21.63 -12.52
N LEU A 232 -1.19 21.75 -11.56
CA LEU A 232 -0.55 23.04 -11.21
C LEU A 232 0.13 23.68 -12.41
N LYS A 233 0.86 22.89 -13.19
CA LYS A 233 1.53 23.37 -14.41
C LYS A 233 0.53 23.89 -15.46
N ALA A 234 -0.62 23.21 -15.63
CA ALA A 234 -1.66 23.65 -16.56
C ALA A 234 -2.30 24.98 -16.10
N ILE A 235 -2.59 25.10 -14.81
CA ILE A 235 -3.14 26.33 -14.21
C ILE A 235 -2.19 27.51 -14.39
N GLU A 236 -0.89 27.30 -14.13
CA GLU A 236 0.16 28.31 -14.30
C GLU A 236 0.25 28.79 -15.75
N GLN A 237 0.29 27.87 -16.71
CA GLN A 237 0.34 28.22 -18.15
C GLN A 237 -0.89 28.99 -18.63
N ALA A 238 -2.07 28.60 -18.14
CA ALA A 238 -3.32 29.28 -18.45
C ALA A 238 -3.50 30.62 -17.71
N LYS A 239 -2.61 30.92 -16.75
CA LYS A 239 -2.67 32.12 -15.89
C LYS A 239 -4.03 32.28 -15.20
N ARG A 240 -4.65 31.18 -14.80
CA ARG A 240 -5.93 31.20 -14.08
C ARG A 240 -5.70 31.54 -12.59
N SER A 241 -6.57 32.40 -12.06
CA SER A 241 -6.49 32.90 -10.68
C SER A 241 -7.73 32.60 -9.83
N ASP A 242 -8.74 31.99 -10.42
CA ASP A 242 -9.99 31.61 -9.75
C ASP A 242 -9.84 30.34 -8.90
N ILE A 243 -8.89 29.45 -9.23
CA ILE A 243 -8.68 28.18 -8.55
C ILE A 243 -7.96 28.43 -7.22
N LYS A 244 -8.61 28.08 -6.13
CA LYS A 244 -8.13 28.34 -4.75
C LYS A 244 -7.31 27.19 -4.19
N ILE A 245 -7.69 25.95 -4.55
CA ILE A 245 -7.14 24.73 -3.95
C ILE A 245 -6.92 23.67 -5.04
N VAL A 246 -5.73 23.11 -5.04
CA VAL A 246 -5.42 21.83 -5.69
C VAL A 246 -5.11 20.86 -4.59
N PHE A 247 -5.88 19.79 -4.48
CA PHE A 247 -5.69 18.75 -3.49
C PHE A 247 -5.13 17.49 -4.20
N GLY A 248 -3.95 17.05 -3.80
CA GLY A 248 -3.27 15.88 -4.32
C GLY A 248 -3.61 14.60 -3.56
N GLY A 249 -2.64 13.78 -3.34
CA GLY A 249 -2.71 12.55 -2.53
C GLY A 249 -1.49 11.67 -2.72
N ALA A 250 -1.18 10.92 -1.70
CA ALA A 250 -0.11 9.96 -1.51
C ALA A 250 1.04 10.46 -0.62
N GLY A 251 1.20 11.75 -0.40
CA GLY A 251 2.26 12.30 0.46
C GLY A 251 3.64 12.25 -0.20
N SER A 252 3.73 12.62 -1.49
CA SER A 252 5.03 12.73 -2.16
C SER A 252 5.90 13.80 -1.51
N LYS A 253 7.21 13.60 -1.55
CA LYS A 253 8.18 14.53 -0.96
C LYS A 253 7.97 15.98 -1.41
N GLY A 254 7.72 16.19 -2.71
CA GLY A 254 7.47 17.51 -3.26
C GLY A 254 6.17 18.13 -2.77
N MET A 255 5.10 17.34 -2.69
CA MET A 255 3.79 17.82 -2.22
C MET A 255 3.79 18.09 -0.73
N VAL A 256 4.35 17.20 0.07
CA VAL A 256 4.53 17.40 1.52
C VAL A 256 5.36 18.67 1.79
N LYS A 257 6.42 18.90 1.01
CA LYS A 257 7.21 20.13 1.11
C LYS A 257 6.37 21.37 0.78
N ASN A 258 5.54 21.33 -0.27
CA ASN A 258 4.64 22.44 -0.60
C ASN A 258 3.67 22.76 0.55
N VAL A 259 3.14 21.74 1.24
CA VAL A 259 2.30 21.91 2.43
C VAL A 259 3.09 22.57 3.56
N MET A 260 4.33 22.11 3.84
CA MET A 260 5.21 22.67 4.87
C MET A 260 5.52 24.14 4.60
N ASP A 261 5.84 24.48 3.36
CA ASP A 261 6.22 25.82 2.92
C ASP A 261 5.01 26.76 2.80
N GLY A 262 3.78 26.24 2.84
CA GLY A 262 2.55 27.03 2.71
C GLY A 262 2.29 27.52 1.28
N ALA A 263 2.54 26.67 0.28
CA ALA A 263 2.32 27.00 -1.13
C ALA A 263 0.89 27.51 -1.40
N PRO A 264 0.69 28.47 -2.33
CA PRO A 264 -0.60 29.18 -2.45
C PRO A 264 -1.82 28.29 -2.67
N MET A 265 -1.74 27.29 -3.53
CA MET A 265 -2.85 26.38 -3.87
C MET A 265 -2.79 25.02 -3.16
N ILE A 266 -1.64 24.64 -2.57
CA ILE A 266 -1.43 23.37 -1.87
C ILE A 266 -1.47 23.65 -0.37
N LYS A 267 -2.62 23.45 0.25
CA LYS A 267 -2.81 23.72 1.68
C LYS A 267 -2.76 22.48 2.55
N ALA A 268 -3.05 21.34 1.95
CA ALA A 268 -3.08 20.04 2.61
C ALA A 268 -2.88 18.93 1.57
N ASP A 269 -2.66 17.73 2.05
CA ASP A 269 -2.55 16.51 1.27
C ASP A 269 -3.14 15.34 2.06
N VAL A 270 -3.25 14.15 1.46
CA VAL A 270 -3.66 12.92 2.14
C VAL A 270 -2.59 11.87 2.00
N SER A 271 -2.25 11.20 3.11
CA SER A 271 -1.21 10.18 3.09
C SER A 271 -1.68 8.88 2.43
N TYR A 272 -0.84 8.35 1.55
CA TYR A 272 -0.88 6.99 1.01
C TYR A 272 0.55 6.64 0.55
N SER A 273 1.46 6.60 1.50
CA SER A 273 2.89 6.54 1.21
C SER A 273 3.30 5.19 0.61
N PRO A 274 4.13 5.16 -0.43
CA PRO A 274 4.75 3.92 -0.93
C PRO A 274 5.58 3.18 0.13
N LYS A 275 5.84 3.81 1.28
CA LYS A 275 6.44 3.17 2.45
C LYS A 275 5.64 1.95 2.95
N PHE A 276 4.37 1.83 2.62
CA PHE A 276 3.59 0.66 3.03
C PHE A 276 4.17 -0.65 2.52
N ILE A 277 4.92 -0.66 1.40
CA ILE A 277 5.62 -1.87 0.93
C ILE A 277 6.75 -2.27 1.90
N TYR A 278 7.49 -1.31 2.45
CA TYR A 278 8.46 -1.55 3.51
C TYR A 278 7.79 -2.19 4.74
N ASP A 279 6.67 -1.61 5.16
CA ASP A 279 5.93 -2.09 6.34
C ASP A 279 5.37 -3.51 6.11
N ALA A 280 4.84 -3.80 4.92
CA ALA A 280 4.35 -5.14 4.56
C ALA A 280 5.48 -6.19 4.52
N ILE A 281 6.65 -5.84 3.94
CA ILE A 281 7.83 -6.70 3.92
C ILE A 281 8.31 -6.99 5.35
N LYS A 282 8.40 -5.95 6.19
CA LYS A 282 8.80 -6.06 7.58
C LYS A 282 7.83 -6.94 8.38
N LEU A 283 6.54 -6.65 8.32
CA LEU A 283 5.51 -7.42 9.02
C LEU A 283 5.55 -8.91 8.61
N THR A 284 5.66 -9.17 7.30
CA THR A 284 5.73 -10.55 6.79
C THR A 284 7.00 -11.26 7.26
N ALA A 285 8.16 -10.61 7.15
CA ALA A 285 9.44 -11.17 7.57
C ALA A 285 9.46 -11.49 9.07
N GLU A 286 9.08 -10.53 9.91
CA GLU A 286 9.07 -10.69 11.37
C GLU A 286 8.08 -11.77 11.84
N ALA A 287 6.90 -11.85 11.21
CA ALA A 287 5.94 -12.92 11.50
C ALA A 287 6.52 -14.29 11.12
N ARG A 288 7.10 -14.42 9.93
CA ARG A 288 7.64 -15.70 9.45
C ARG A 288 8.88 -16.16 10.21
N LEU A 289 9.74 -15.24 10.64
CA LEU A 289 10.88 -15.58 11.53
C LEU A 289 10.41 -16.16 12.87
N LYS A 290 9.25 -15.72 13.39
CA LYS A 290 8.63 -16.26 14.61
C LYS A 290 7.78 -17.52 14.36
N GLY A 291 7.54 -17.89 13.12
CA GLY A 291 6.59 -18.94 12.74
C GLY A 291 5.12 -18.53 12.86
N ASP A 292 4.86 -17.24 13.00
CA ASP A 292 3.52 -16.65 13.12
C ASP A 292 2.87 -16.36 11.75
N LYS A 293 1.56 -16.05 11.80
CA LYS A 293 0.80 -15.54 10.65
C LYS A 293 0.38 -14.10 10.93
N LEU A 294 0.28 -13.31 9.87
CA LEU A 294 -0.32 -11.98 9.96
C LEU A 294 -1.85 -12.08 10.12
N PRO A 295 -2.50 -11.02 10.63
CA PRO A 295 -3.95 -10.88 10.47
C PRO A 295 -4.34 -10.99 8.99
N PRO A 296 -5.52 -11.54 8.67
CA PRO A 296 -5.97 -11.69 7.27
C PRO A 296 -5.96 -10.38 6.49
N THR A 297 -6.21 -9.25 7.17
CA THR A 297 -6.19 -7.90 6.59
C THR A 297 -5.56 -6.92 7.56
N THR A 298 -4.63 -6.12 7.05
CA THR A 298 -4.01 -4.99 7.75
C THR A 298 -4.20 -3.74 6.89
N ILE A 299 -4.98 -2.78 7.39
CA ILE A 299 -5.20 -1.50 6.71
C ILE A 299 -4.32 -0.43 7.36
N ILE A 300 -3.49 0.22 6.56
CA ILE A 300 -2.66 1.34 6.97
C ILE A 300 -3.48 2.61 6.81
N PRO A 301 -3.75 3.38 7.88
CA PRO A 301 -4.61 4.54 7.81
C PRO A 301 -4.10 5.62 6.85
N SER A 302 -4.99 6.17 6.03
CA SER A 302 -4.76 7.44 5.35
C SER A 302 -5.15 8.58 6.29
N VAL A 303 -4.32 9.60 6.39
CA VAL A 303 -4.55 10.76 7.27
C VAL A 303 -4.34 12.06 6.51
N LEU A 304 -5.03 13.13 6.95
CA LEU A 304 -4.84 14.47 6.43
C LEU A 304 -3.44 14.97 6.82
N ILE A 305 -2.68 15.37 5.81
CA ILE A 305 -1.38 16.03 5.99
C ILE A 305 -1.63 17.55 5.94
N THR A 306 -1.30 18.22 7.02
CA THR A 306 -1.37 19.67 7.15
C THR A 306 0.00 20.21 7.54
N LYS A 307 0.14 21.53 7.59
CA LYS A 307 1.40 22.17 7.97
C LYS A 307 1.89 21.72 9.36
N GLU A 308 0.95 21.40 10.27
CA GLU A 308 1.26 21.02 11.65
C GLU A 308 1.87 19.63 11.76
N ASN A 309 1.55 18.70 10.84
CA ASN A 309 2.02 17.31 10.90
C ASN A 309 2.87 16.88 9.69
N ALA A 310 3.02 17.73 8.67
CA ALA A 310 3.70 17.38 7.42
C ALA A 310 5.13 16.87 7.61
N GLN A 311 5.86 17.34 8.63
CA GLN A 311 7.22 16.87 8.93
C GLN A 311 7.28 15.36 9.17
N GLN A 312 6.21 14.73 9.67
CA GLN A 312 6.16 13.29 9.94
C GLN A 312 6.07 12.46 8.63
N PHE A 313 5.65 13.09 7.54
CA PHE A 313 5.47 12.48 6.21
C PHE A 313 6.56 12.89 5.22
N TYR A 314 7.51 13.72 5.64
CA TYR A 314 8.59 14.18 4.79
C TYR A 314 9.79 13.23 4.86
N PHE A 315 10.03 12.50 3.78
CA PHE A 315 11.15 11.55 3.65
C PHE A 315 12.15 12.07 2.61
N PRO A 316 13.17 12.84 3.03
CA PRO A 316 14.05 13.55 2.09
C PRO A 316 14.85 12.61 1.17
N ASP A 317 15.17 11.40 1.64
CA ASP A 317 15.94 10.40 0.89
C ASP A 317 15.07 9.57 -0.07
N SER A 318 13.74 9.62 0.07
CA SER A 318 12.82 8.92 -0.84
C SER A 318 12.76 9.64 -2.19
N PRO A 319 12.68 8.91 -3.33
CA PRO A 319 12.44 9.52 -4.63
C PRO A 319 11.02 10.07 -4.78
N PHE A 320 10.09 9.62 -3.92
CA PHE A 320 8.69 10.02 -3.92
C PHE A 320 8.31 10.74 -2.65
#